data_c557ce8140681925ad8eac95058079d6
#
_entry.id   c557ce8140681925ad8eac95058079d6
#
_cell.length_a   1.000
_cell.length_b   1.000
_cell.length_c   1.000
_cell.angle_alpha   90.00
_cell.angle_beta   90.00
_cell.angle_gamma   90.00
#
_symmetry.space_group_name_H-M   'P 1'
#
loop_
_entity.id
_entity.type
_entity.pdbx_description
1 polymer ?
#
loop_
_entity_poly.entity_id
_entity_poly.type
_entity_poly.pdbx_seq_one_letter_code
_entity_poly.pdbx_strand_id
1 'polypeptide(L)'
;MGGLDALVNNASILGPSPQPELLEYPLEVLEQVYRTNVIAPLALIQALRGELKSSASVVNVTSDAGIEAYEGWGGYGSSKAALEQLSNILAAESPALHVYWVDPGDMRTQMHQEAFPGEDISDRPLPEESVPAFVELLKGVRPSGRYSARILSKELD
;
A
#
# COMPACT_ATOMS: atom_id res chain seq x y z
N MET A 1 -11.58 -26.22 -4.34
CA MET A 1 -11.70 -25.03 -3.48
C MET A 1 -12.39 -23.93 -4.28
N GLY A 2 -13.13 -23.03 -3.63
CA GLY A 2 -14.00 -22.07 -4.34
C GLY A 2 -13.32 -20.84 -4.93
N GLY A 3 -12.00 -20.78 -5.03
CA GLY A 3 -11.23 -19.61 -5.45
C GLY A 3 -11.09 -18.55 -4.34
N LEU A 4 -10.30 -17.50 -4.62
CA LEU A 4 -10.05 -16.38 -3.70
C LEU A 4 -10.98 -15.21 -4.01
N ASP A 5 -11.65 -14.68 -2.99
CA ASP A 5 -12.51 -13.50 -3.10
C ASP A 5 -11.68 -12.21 -2.99
N ALA A 6 -10.53 -12.25 -2.32
CA ALA A 6 -9.69 -11.08 -2.14
C ALA A 6 -8.20 -11.45 -1.94
N LEU A 7 -7.33 -10.50 -2.32
CA LEU A 7 -5.89 -10.50 -2.02
C LEU A 7 -5.52 -9.12 -1.45
N VAL A 8 -4.87 -9.10 -0.29
CA VAL A 8 -4.37 -7.87 0.33
C VAL A 8 -2.85 -7.91 0.39
N ASN A 9 -2.20 -7.05 -0.37
CA ASN A 9 -0.76 -6.82 -0.35
C ASN A 9 -0.43 -5.71 0.67
N ASN A 10 -0.21 -6.12 1.91
CA ASN A 10 0.09 -5.21 3.02
C ASN A 10 1.58 -5.20 3.39
N ALA A 11 2.31 -6.29 3.15
CA ALA A 11 3.71 -6.39 3.51
C ALA A 11 4.55 -5.30 2.83
N SER A 12 5.35 -4.58 3.61
CA SER A 12 6.17 -3.47 3.13
C SER A 12 7.38 -3.27 4.05
N ILE A 13 8.43 -2.67 3.52
CA ILE A 13 9.58 -2.20 4.29
C ILE A 13 9.85 -0.72 3.99
N LEU A 14 10.28 0.01 5.01
CA LEU A 14 10.62 1.42 4.93
C LEU A 14 11.95 1.65 4.17
N GLY A 15 12.93 0.82 4.46
CA GLY A 15 14.31 1.01 4.08
C GLY A 15 15.17 1.41 5.29
N PRO A 16 16.21 2.25 5.10
CA PRO A 16 17.06 2.67 6.20
C PRO A 16 16.31 3.52 7.22
N SER A 17 16.75 3.46 8.49
CA SER A 17 16.29 4.37 9.55
C SER A 17 17.51 4.89 10.33
N PRO A 18 17.70 6.23 10.42
CA PRO A 18 16.90 7.27 9.76
C PRO A 18 16.97 7.18 8.23
N GLN A 19 15.96 7.72 7.55
CA GLN A 19 15.93 7.73 6.09
C GLN A 19 16.94 8.76 5.55
N PRO A 20 17.85 8.37 4.62
CA PRO A 20 18.83 9.28 4.03
C PRO A 20 18.20 10.13 2.91
N GLU A 21 18.85 11.24 2.57
CA GLU A 21 18.57 11.95 1.32
C GLU A 21 18.77 11.03 0.10
N LEU A 22 18.05 11.31 -0.97
CA LEU A 22 18.03 10.44 -2.15
C LEU A 22 19.41 10.26 -2.80
N LEU A 23 20.25 11.29 -2.78
CA LEU A 23 21.61 11.23 -3.34
C LEU A 23 22.57 10.35 -2.51
N GLU A 24 22.24 10.12 -1.24
CA GLU A 24 23.00 9.28 -0.30
C GLU A 24 22.33 7.90 -0.07
N TYR A 25 21.25 7.62 -0.80
CA TYR A 25 20.47 6.39 -0.59
C TYR A 25 21.25 5.15 -1.07
N PRO A 26 21.49 4.12 -0.22
CA PRO A 26 22.20 2.92 -0.64
C PRO A 26 21.39 2.14 -1.69
N LEU A 27 21.96 1.93 -2.88
CA LEU A 27 21.25 1.32 -4.00
C LEU A 27 20.85 -0.13 -3.73
N GLU A 28 21.68 -0.89 -2.99
CA GLU A 28 21.36 -2.26 -2.58
C GLU A 28 20.15 -2.33 -1.63
N VAL A 29 19.94 -1.30 -0.81
CA VAL A 29 18.74 -1.20 0.04
C VAL A 29 17.54 -0.76 -0.79
N LEU A 30 17.74 0.15 -1.75
CA LEU A 30 16.68 0.53 -2.69
C LEU A 30 16.14 -0.68 -3.46
N GLU A 31 17.03 -1.56 -3.94
CA GLU A 31 16.63 -2.81 -4.60
C GLU A 31 15.78 -3.69 -3.68
N GLN A 32 16.13 -3.80 -2.39
CA GLN A 32 15.34 -4.57 -1.42
C GLN A 32 13.96 -3.94 -1.19
N VAL A 33 13.89 -2.61 -1.06
CA VAL A 33 12.63 -1.88 -0.92
C VAL A 33 11.73 -2.15 -2.13
N TYR A 34 12.25 -2.01 -3.35
CA TYR A 34 11.49 -2.29 -4.56
C TYR A 34 11.09 -3.75 -4.69
N ARG A 35 11.97 -4.67 -4.32
CA ARG A 35 11.66 -6.10 -4.34
C ARG A 35 10.49 -6.45 -3.43
N THR A 36 10.44 -5.85 -2.23
CA THR A 36 9.37 -6.10 -1.26
C THR A 36 8.10 -5.31 -1.58
N ASN A 37 8.23 -4.01 -1.86
CA ASN A 37 7.07 -3.11 -1.93
C ASN A 37 6.40 -3.10 -3.32
N VAL A 38 7.11 -3.54 -4.38
CA VAL A 38 6.65 -3.44 -5.78
C VAL A 38 6.58 -4.81 -6.43
N ILE A 39 7.72 -5.52 -6.46
CA ILE A 39 7.84 -6.78 -7.21
C ILE A 39 7.05 -7.90 -6.52
N ALA A 40 7.13 -8.03 -5.19
CA ALA A 40 6.44 -9.09 -4.47
C ALA A 40 4.90 -8.99 -4.59
N PRO A 41 4.24 -7.82 -4.45
CA PRO A 41 2.82 -7.68 -4.74
C PRO A 41 2.43 -8.18 -6.15
N LEU A 42 3.16 -7.76 -7.17
CA LEU A 42 2.90 -8.19 -8.54
C LEU A 42 3.11 -9.70 -8.71
N ALA A 43 4.18 -10.25 -8.13
CA ALA A 43 4.46 -11.68 -8.19
C ALA A 43 3.36 -12.52 -7.52
N LEU A 44 2.81 -12.05 -6.39
CA LEU A 44 1.68 -12.71 -5.72
C LEU A 44 0.41 -12.67 -6.58
N ILE A 45 0.10 -11.53 -7.19
CA ILE A 45 -1.05 -11.40 -8.10
C ILE A 45 -0.90 -12.37 -9.29
N GLN A 46 0.30 -12.43 -9.90
CA GLN A 46 0.58 -13.34 -11.00
C GLN A 46 0.47 -14.82 -10.59
N ALA A 47 1.04 -15.18 -9.45
CA ALA A 47 1.01 -16.55 -8.93
C ALA A 47 -0.41 -17.03 -8.58
N LEU A 48 -1.26 -16.11 -8.09
CA LEU A 48 -2.62 -16.40 -7.65
C LEU A 48 -3.68 -16.13 -8.73
N ARG A 49 -3.28 -15.68 -9.93
CA ARG A 49 -4.19 -15.29 -11.01
C ARG A 49 -5.27 -16.34 -11.31
N GLY A 50 -4.90 -17.62 -11.31
CA GLY A 50 -5.83 -18.73 -11.58
C GLY A 50 -6.79 -19.04 -10.43
N GLU A 51 -6.48 -18.57 -9.23
CA GLU A 51 -7.27 -18.76 -8.02
C GLU A 51 -8.16 -17.55 -7.69
N LEU A 52 -7.87 -16.38 -8.23
CA LEU A 52 -8.71 -15.20 -8.06
C LEU A 52 -10.01 -15.37 -8.84
N LYS A 53 -11.14 -15.17 -8.16
CA LYS A 53 -12.44 -15.08 -8.83
C LYS A 53 -12.50 -13.86 -9.74
N SER A 54 -13.36 -13.88 -10.76
CA SER A 54 -13.49 -12.79 -11.73
C SER A 54 -13.86 -11.44 -11.07
N SER A 55 -14.58 -11.47 -9.96
CA SER A 55 -14.96 -10.27 -9.18
C SER A 55 -14.12 -10.09 -7.90
N ALA A 56 -12.94 -10.72 -7.83
CA ALA A 56 -12.10 -10.61 -6.64
C ALA A 56 -11.58 -9.19 -6.43
N SER A 57 -11.41 -8.82 -5.17
CA SER A 57 -10.77 -7.56 -4.78
C SER A 57 -9.28 -7.74 -4.59
N VAL A 58 -8.47 -6.91 -5.25
CA VAL A 58 -7.02 -6.80 -5.02
C VAL A 58 -6.75 -5.46 -4.35
N VAL A 59 -6.24 -5.50 -3.13
CA VAL A 59 -5.92 -4.30 -2.35
C VAL A 59 -4.41 -4.21 -2.18
N ASN A 60 -3.81 -3.14 -2.71
CA ASN A 60 -2.40 -2.81 -2.54
C ASN A 60 -2.27 -1.65 -1.55
N VAL A 61 -1.61 -1.87 -0.41
CA VAL A 61 -1.44 -0.82 0.60
C VAL A 61 -0.33 0.13 0.16
N THR A 62 -0.71 1.38 -0.10
CA THR A 62 0.18 2.48 -0.50
C THR A 62 0.41 3.47 0.65
N SER A 63 0.75 4.70 0.33
CA SER A 63 0.99 5.82 1.25
C SER A 63 0.84 7.14 0.50
N ASP A 64 0.59 8.22 1.21
CA ASP A 64 0.71 9.59 0.70
C ASP A 64 2.12 9.89 0.17
N ALA A 65 3.17 9.28 0.74
CA ALA A 65 4.54 9.38 0.23
C ALA A 65 4.70 8.87 -1.22
N GLY A 66 3.71 8.14 -1.77
CA GLY A 66 3.68 7.75 -3.18
C GLY A 66 3.27 8.88 -4.12
N ILE A 67 2.68 9.96 -3.61
CA ILE A 67 2.20 11.12 -4.39
C ILE A 67 2.81 12.45 -3.92
N GLU A 68 3.17 12.56 -2.65
CA GLU A 68 3.76 13.76 -2.07
C GLU A 68 5.29 13.65 -1.99
N ALA A 69 5.98 14.74 -2.25
CA ALA A 69 7.44 14.78 -2.19
C ALA A 69 7.90 15.16 -0.78
N TYR A 70 8.29 14.16 -0.01
CA TYR A 70 8.89 14.34 1.31
C TYR A 70 10.40 14.14 1.26
N GLU A 71 11.16 15.04 1.88
CA GLU A 71 12.61 14.92 2.03
C GLU A 71 12.95 13.64 2.83
N GLY A 72 13.95 12.88 2.38
CA GLY A 72 14.33 11.59 2.97
C GLY A 72 13.48 10.39 2.54
N TRP A 73 12.31 10.58 1.94
CA TRP A 73 11.39 9.49 1.59
C TRP A 73 11.61 8.89 0.19
N GLY A 74 12.76 9.19 -0.44
CA GLY A 74 13.02 8.83 -1.84
C GLY A 74 12.92 7.33 -2.13
N GLY A 75 13.41 6.45 -1.26
CA GLY A 75 13.33 5.00 -1.46
C GLY A 75 11.90 4.46 -1.28
N TYR A 76 11.31 4.71 -0.11
CA TYR A 76 9.96 4.25 0.20
C TYR A 76 8.91 4.91 -0.71
N GLY A 77 8.91 6.25 -0.79
CA GLY A 77 7.93 7.00 -1.57
C GLY A 77 7.93 6.60 -3.04
N SER A 78 9.11 6.50 -3.67
CA SER A 78 9.21 6.06 -5.06
C SER A 78 8.68 4.63 -5.26
N SER A 79 8.90 3.72 -4.29
CA SER A 79 8.34 2.37 -4.35
C SER A 79 6.82 2.36 -4.26
N LYS A 80 6.23 3.23 -3.42
CA LYS A 80 4.77 3.36 -3.31
C LYS A 80 4.16 3.99 -4.57
N ALA A 81 4.81 4.98 -5.16
CA ALA A 81 4.42 5.53 -6.47
C ALA A 81 4.44 4.46 -7.57
N ALA A 82 5.48 3.62 -7.61
CA ALA A 82 5.55 2.50 -8.54
C ALA A 82 4.42 1.48 -8.33
N LEU A 83 4.11 1.13 -7.07
CA LEU A 83 3.00 0.23 -6.74
C LEU A 83 1.65 0.82 -7.14
N GLU A 84 1.44 2.13 -6.94
CA GLU A 84 0.21 2.82 -7.38
C GLU A 84 0.04 2.75 -8.89
N GLN A 85 1.09 3.01 -9.66
CA GLN A 85 1.02 2.94 -11.11
C GLN A 85 0.80 1.50 -11.62
N LEU A 86 1.44 0.49 -11.01
CA LEU A 86 1.15 -0.91 -11.31
C LEU A 86 -0.32 -1.27 -11.02
N SER A 87 -0.87 -0.78 -9.92
CA SER A 87 -2.27 -1.01 -9.54
C SER A 87 -3.24 -0.37 -10.55
N ASN A 88 -2.94 0.86 -10.98
CA ASN A 88 -3.71 1.59 -11.97
C ASN A 88 -3.73 0.86 -13.33
N ILE A 89 -2.57 0.37 -13.77
CA ILE A 89 -2.45 -0.41 -15.01
C ILE A 89 -3.22 -1.73 -14.90
N LEU A 90 -3.06 -2.45 -13.78
CA LEU A 90 -3.78 -3.70 -13.53
C LEU A 90 -5.29 -3.50 -13.58
N ALA A 91 -5.81 -2.42 -13.00
CA ALA A 91 -7.23 -2.09 -13.06
C ALA A 91 -7.72 -1.89 -14.50
N ALA A 92 -6.91 -1.23 -15.34
CA ALA A 92 -7.23 -1.02 -16.76
C ALA A 92 -7.19 -2.31 -17.57
N GLU A 93 -6.21 -3.19 -17.31
CA GLU A 93 -6.03 -4.46 -18.02
C GLU A 93 -6.99 -5.58 -17.55
N SER A 94 -7.53 -5.47 -16.34
CA SER A 94 -8.36 -6.49 -15.71
C SER A 94 -9.66 -5.91 -15.17
N PRO A 95 -10.57 -5.41 -16.02
CA PRO A 95 -11.78 -4.68 -15.60
C PRO A 95 -12.78 -5.54 -14.82
N ALA A 96 -12.61 -6.86 -14.79
CA ALA A 96 -13.42 -7.76 -13.98
C ALA A 96 -12.97 -7.84 -12.53
N LEU A 97 -11.72 -7.45 -12.21
CA LEU A 97 -11.22 -7.34 -10.85
C LEU A 97 -11.54 -5.98 -10.25
N HIS A 98 -11.70 -5.94 -8.94
CA HIS A 98 -11.74 -4.69 -8.18
C HIS A 98 -10.34 -4.41 -7.64
N VAL A 99 -9.61 -3.45 -8.24
CA VAL A 99 -8.23 -3.15 -7.86
C VAL A 99 -8.19 -1.82 -7.09
N TYR A 100 -7.73 -1.87 -5.86
CA TYR A 100 -7.63 -0.71 -4.97
C TYR A 100 -6.19 -0.49 -4.53
N TRP A 101 -5.73 0.76 -4.54
CA TRP A 101 -4.49 1.16 -3.89
C TRP A 101 -4.83 2.15 -2.79
N VAL A 102 -4.58 1.71 -1.56
CA VAL A 102 -5.17 2.31 -0.37
C VAL A 102 -4.07 2.91 0.50
N ASP A 103 -4.18 4.20 0.73
CA ASP A 103 -3.39 4.91 1.71
C ASP A 103 -4.11 4.83 3.08
N PRO A 104 -3.54 4.12 4.07
CA PRO A 104 -4.15 3.99 5.39
C PRO A 104 -4.03 5.27 6.23
N GLY A 105 -3.18 6.22 5.82
CA GLY A 105 -2.77 7.37 6.61
C GLY A 105 -1.70 7.02 7.66
N ASP A 106 -1.26 8.04 8.37
CA ASP A 106 -0.33 7.86 9.50
C ASP A 106 -0.98 7.05 10.62
N MET A 107 -0.28 6.01 11.04
CA MET A 107 -0.75 5.11 12.08
C MET A 107 0.35 4.86 13.11
N ARG A 108 -0.04 4.61 14.34
CA ARG A 108 0.88 4.22 15.42
C ARG A 108 1.38 2.80 15.20
N THR A 109 2.43 2.67 14.40
CA THR A 109 3.06 1.40 14.02
C THR A 109 4.56 1.45 14.25
N GLN A 110 5.20 0.28 14.28
CA GLN A 110 6.65 0.20 14.33
C GLN A 110 7.30 0.89 13.12
N MET A 111 6.76 0.70 11.91
CA MET A 111 7.27 1.35 10.69
C MET A 111 7.21 2.88 10.80
N HIS A 112 6.13 3.44 11.35
CA HIS A 112 6.03 4.88 11.56
C HIS A 112 7.04 5.38 12.59
N GLN A 113 7.26 4.63 13.67
CA GLN A 113 8.32 4.96 14.64
C GLN A 113 9.74 4.88 14.04
N GLU A 114 9.97 3.93 13.13
CA GLU A 114 11.25 3.82 12.40
C GLU A 114 11.43 4.99 11.41
N ALA A 115 10.35 5.51 10.83
CA ALA A 115 10.40 6.68 9.98
C ALA A 115 10.73 7.97 10.76
N PHE A 116 10.32 8.04 12.02
CA PHE A 116 10.52 9.17 12.92
C PHE A 116 11.21 8.74 14.22
N PRO A 117 12.51 8.37 14.16
CA PRO A 117 13.22 7.84 15.32
C PRO A 117 13.35 8.91 16.40
N GLY A 118 12.91 8.55 17.62
CA GLY A 118 12.97 9.45 18.79
C GLY A 118 11.79 10.40 18.93
N GLU A 119 10.85 10.44 17.98
CA GLU A 119 9.63 11.22 18.14
C GLU A 119 8.57 10.44 18.93
N ASP A 120 7.72 11.17 19.64
CA ASP A 120 6.53 10.60 20.27
C ASP A 120 5.40 10.51 19.22
N ILE A 121 5.03 9.28 18.88
CA ILE A 121 3.96 8.99 17.93
C ILE A 121 2.66 8.54 18.62
N SER A 122 2.54 8.77 19.93
CA SER A 122 1.35 8.34 20.71
C SER A 122 0.06 9.03 20.29
N ASP A 123 0.17 10.18 19.64
CA ASP A 123 -0.95 10.95 19.06
C ASP A 123 -1.44 10.40 17.71
N ARG A 124 -0.71 9.45 17.10
CA ARG A 124 -1.12 8.83 15.85
C ARG A 124 -2.25 7.82 16.10
N PRO A 125 -3.23 7.73 15.17
CA PRO A 125 -4.32 6.76 15.24
C PRO A 125 -3.80 5.33 15.32
N LEU A 126 -4.57 4.43 15.90
CA LEU A 126 -4.28 3.00 15.87
C LEU A 126 -4.61 2.43 14.47
N PRO A 127 -3.90 1.37 14.02
CA PRO A 127 -4.19 0.73 12.73
C PRO A 127 -5.65 0.29 12.57
N GLU A 128 -6.31 -0.07 13.68
CA GLU A 128 -7.70 -0.49 13.70
C GLU A 128 -8.68 0.57 13.18
N GLU A 129 -8.33 1.84 13.28
CA GLU A 129 -9.16 2.96 12.79
C GLU A 129 -9.26 2.98 11.25
N SER A 130 -8.32 2.36 10.55
CA SER A 130 -8.34 2.23 9.08
C SER A 130 -9.17 1.01 8.61
N VAL A 131 -9.42 0.03 9.48
CA VAL A 131 -10.05 -1.26 9.13
C VAL A 131 -11.42 -1.09 8.46
N PRO A 132 -12.34 -0.20 8.89
CA PRO A 132 -13.64 -0.05 8.23
C PRO A 132 -13.53 0.23 6.74
N ALA A 133 -12.59 1.08 6.31
CA ALA A 133 -12.36 1.38 4.90
C ALA A 133 -11.90 0.15 4.11
N PHE A 134 -10.98 -0.64 4.67
CA PHE A 134 -10.53 -1.88 4.04
C PHE A 134 -11.67 -2.89 3.89
N VAL A 135 -12.47 -3.08 4.93
CA VAL A 135 -13.63 -3.97 4.90
C VAL A 135 -14.63 -3.54 3.82
N GLU A 136 -14.87 -2.23 3.67
CA GLU A 136 -15.74 -1.71 2.61
C GLU A 136 -15.21 -2.03 1.21
N LEU A 137 -13.92 -1.81 0.97
CA LEU A 137 -13.30 -2.09 -0.32
C LEU A 137 -13.27 -3.58 -0.66
N LEU A 138 -13.10 -4.44 0.35
CA LEU A 138 -13.12 -5.90 0.18
C LEU A 138 -14.49 -6.44 -0.25
N LYS A 139 -15.58 -5.67 -0.09
CA LYS A 139 -16.90 -6.04 -0.63
C LYS A 139 -16.97 -5.96 -2.16
N GLY A 140 -16.01 -5.30 -2.83
CA GLY A 140 -15.97 -5.18 -4.28
C GLY A 140 -17.10 -4.35 -4.88
N VAL A 141 -17.66 -3.40 -4.13
CA VAL A 141 -18.79 -2.55 -4.59
C VAL A 141 -18.35 -1.16 -5.05
N ARG A 142 -17.11 -0.79 -4.75
CA ARG A 142 -16.53 0.50 -5.17
C ARG A 142 -15.79 0.36 -6.51
N PRO A 143 -15.72 1.43 -7.33
CA PRO A 143 -14.85 1.44 -8.51
C PRO A 143 -13.39 1.19 -8.15
N SER A 144 -12.63 0.54 -9.03
CA SER A 144 -11.17 0.45 -8.90
C SER A 144 -10.56 1.85 -8.83
N GLY A 145 -9.55 2.04 -7.97
CA GLY A 145 -8.95 3.36 -7.80
C GLY A 145 -8.12 3.51 -6.52
N ARG A 146 -7.60 4.74 -6.37
CA ARG A 146 -6.91 5.18 -5.16
C ARG A 146 -7.92 5.61 -4.09
N TYR A 147 -7.71 5.14 -2.88
CA TYR A 147 -8.52 5.52 -1.72
C TYR A 147 -7.64 5.94 -0.55
N SER A 148 -8.10 6.96 0.20
CA SER A 148 -7.60 7.23 1.53
C SER A 148 -8.53 6.55 2.54
N ALA A 149 -7.99 5.65 3.36
CA ALA A 149 -8.78 4.96 4.37
C ALA A 149 -9.40 5.94 5.36
N ARG A 150 -8.66 7.01 5.71
CA ARG A 150 -9.13 8.05 6.63
C ARG A 150 -10.35 8.82 6.08
N ILE A 151 -10.37 9.08 4.77
CA ILE A 151 -11.52 9.76 4.14
C ILE A 151 -12.69 8.79 4.04
N LEU A 152 -12.43 7.58 3.54
CA LEU A 152 -13.45 6.58 3.33
C LEU A 152 -14.12 6.15 4.65
N SER A 153 -13.37 5.96 5.74
CA SER A 153 -13.96 5.63 7.04
C SER A 153 -14.94 6.70 7.52
N LYS A 154 -14.64 7.99 7.30
CA LYS A 154 -15.55 9.09 7.66
C LYS A 154 -16.83 9.15 6.81
N GLU A 155 -16.81 8.56 5.62
CA GLU A 155 -18.02 8.46 4.77
C GLU A 155 -18.94 7.31 5.24
N LEU A 156 -18.40 6.37 6.02
CA LEU A 156 -19.12 5.19 6.50
C LEU A 156 -19.77 5.40 7.88
N ASP A 157 -19.35 6.44 8.64
CA ASP A 157 -19.94 6.85 9.92
C ASP A 157 -21.24 7.65 9.68
#